data_fad8b22fe10e308c9b492a0dcf052023
#
_entry.id   fad8b22fe10e308c9b492a0dcf052023
#
_cell.length_a   1.000
_cell.length_b   1.000
_cell.length_c   1.000
_cell.angle_alpha   90.00
_cell.angle_beta   90.00
_cell.angle_gamma   90.00
#
_symmetry.space_group_name_H-M   'P 1'
#
loop_
_entity.id
_entity.type
_entity.pdbx_description
1 polymer ?
#
loop_
_entity_poly.entity_id
_entity_poly.type
_entity_poly.pdbx_seq_one_letter_code
_entity_poly.pdbx_strand_id
1 'polypeptide(L)'
;YKPDTTIYYPGKLYLKRSSENGSIEQQLIFINASTVLLSVASTHKALFRFWGNVLTNDNVCSAEKNTFLVIAPSGEGVAVTFPPEAGLLANENGYETLSTTSGKTDIVISFFTNQASQRSAIQKATSVLAEVESYKKQTADRWENYLTDIIRNDMPNAYNRVAAKAVMTLISNWKVARGDLFHDGVVPSHGVGYFMGFWGWDSWKHAVALAHFAPELAKDQVRTMFDYQTPDGRIIDCIYSDASENNAR
;
A
#
# COMPACT_ATOMS: atom_id res chain seq x y z
N TYR A 1 -1.20 23.34 2.15
CA TYR A 1 -0.86 23.54 0.74
C TYR A 1 -1.59 22.51 -0.12
N LYS A 2 -2.55 22.96 -0.95
CA LYS A 2 -3.36 22.12 -1.82
C LYS A 2 -2.66 21.96 -3.18
N PRO A 3 -2.58 20.74 -3.77
CA PRO A 3 -2.07 20.58 -5.14
C PRO A 3 -3.04 21.21 -6.16
N ASP A 4 -2.50 21.66 -7.30
CA ASP A 4 -3.29 22.20 -8.40
C ASP A 4 -3.99 21.08 -9.15
N THR A 5 -3.35 19.92 -9.22
CA THR A 5 -3.85 18.71 -9.88
C THR A 5 -3.69 17.53 -8.97
N THR A 6 -4.75 16.75 -8.82
CA THR A 6 -4.76 15.46 -8.12
C THR A 6 -5.48 14.46 -9.00
N ILE A 7 -4.79 13.39 -9.42
CA ILE A 7 -5.37 12.34 -10.26
C ILE A 7 -5.03 10.98 -9.64
N TYR A 8 -6.05 10.18 -9.43
CA TYR A 8 -5.90 8.79 -9.02
C TYR A 8 -6.00 7.88 -10.24
N TYR A 9 -4.87 7.37 -10.69
CA TYR A 9 -4.75 6.35 -11.72
C TYR A 9 -4.76 4.95 -11.09
N PRO A 10 -5.01 3.90 -11.88
CA PRO A 10 -4.76 2.52 -11.43
C PRO A 10 -3.33 2.35 -10.88
N GLY A 11 -3.23 1.99 -9.59
CA GLY A 11 -1.97 1.78 -8.90
C GLY A 11 -1.11 3.03 -8.61
N LYS A 12 -1.60 4.22 -8.91
CA LYS A 12 -0.82 5.45 -8.76
C LYS A 12 -1.66 6.66 -8.38
N LEU A 13 -1.25 7.39 -7.35
CA LEU A 13 -1.74 8.74 -7.08
C LEU A 13 -0.72 9.75 -7.64
N TYR A 14 -1.19 10.65 -8.49
CA TYR A 14 -0.40 11.75 -9.05
C TYR A 14 -0.86 13.08 -8.47
N LEU A 15 0.10 13.88 -8.01
CA LEU A 15 -0.10 15.22 -7.50
C LEU A 15 0.84 16.18 -8.25
N LYS A 16 0.32 17.31 -8.69
CA LYS A 16 1.14 18.39 -9.26
C LYS A 16 0.84 19.68 -8.57
N ARG A 17 1.89 20.47 -8.40
CA ARG A 17 1.82 21.81 -7.89
C ARG A 17 2.71 22.73 -8.73
N SER A 18 2.13 23.82 -9.17
CA SER A 18 2.81 24.82 -9.99
C SER A 18 2.95 26.14 -9.24
N SER A 19 3.98 26.89 -9.55
CA SER A 19 4.23 28.27 -9.15
C SER A 19 4.88 29.03 -10.30
N GLU A 20 5.07 30.32 -10.15
CA GLU A 20 5.82 31.14 -11.13
C GLU A 20 7.26 30.63 -11.35
N ASN A 21 7.83 29.96 -10.34
CA ASN A 21 9.20 29.46 -10.35
C ASN A 21 9.31 27.99 -10.78
N GLY A 22 8.22 27.37 -11.29
CA GLY A 22 8.23 26.00 -11.76
C GLY A 22 7.19 25.08 -11.10
N SER A 23 7.30 23.78 -11.32
CA SER A 23 6.37 22.82 -10.76
C SER A 23 7.08 21.68 -10.01
N ILE A 24 6.37 21.14 -9.01
CA ILE A 24 6.72 19.92 -8.32
C ILE A 24 5.66 18.87 -8.63
N GLU A 25 6.09 17.70 -9.01
CA GLU A 25 5.26 16.54 -9.26
C GLU A 25 5.60 15.46 -8.24
N GLN A 26 4.55 14.83 -7.69
CA GLN A 26 4.66 13.72 -6.76
C GLN A 26 3.83 12.55 -7.27
N GLN A 27 4.39 11.36 -7.21
CA GLN A 27 3.72 10.14 -7.58
C GLN A 27 3.86 9.13 -6.45
N LEU A 28 2.73 8.71 -5.86
CA LEU A 28 2.72 7.54 -4.97
C LEU A 28 2.31 6.35 -5.82
N ILE A 29 3.21 5.36 -5.94
CA ILE A 29 3.05 4.19 -6.78
C ILE A 29 3.01 2.96 -5.87
N PHE A 30 1.90 2.23 -5.90
CA PHE A 30 1.69 1.05 -5.07
C PHE A 30 2.34 -0.16 -5.73
N ILE A 31 3.60 -0.45 -5.34
CA ILE A 31 4.39 -1.57 -5.88
C ILE A 31 3.72 -2.91 -5.59
N ASN A 32 3.24 -3.08 -4.37
CA ASN A 32 2.40 -4.21 -3.93
C ASN A 32 1.56 -3.78 -2.72
N ALA A 33 0.92 -4.73 -2.04
CA ALA A 33 0.05 -4.45 -0.89
C ALA A 33 0.80 -3.88 0.34
N SER A 34 2.12 -4.00 0.40
CA SER A 34 2.93 -3.57 1.56
C SER A 34 4.03 -2.56 1.20
N THR A 35 4.18 -2.16 -0.06
CA THR A 35 5.28 -1.30 -0.50
C THR A 35 4.79 -0.21 -1.44
N VAL A 36 5.09 1.03 -1.09
CA VAL A 36 4.79 2.24 -1.86
C VAL A 36 6.08 2.95 -2.23
N LEU A 37 6.21 3.34 -3.49
CA LEU A 37 7.25 4.23 -4.00
C LEU A 37 6.68 5.65 -4.07
N LEU A 38 7.30 6.58 -3.36
CA LEU A 38 7.07 8.01 -3.52
C LEU A 38 8.17 8.59 -4.42
N SER A 39 7.78 9.02 -5.61
CA SER A 39 8.66 9.70 -6.58
C SER A 39 8.33 11.19 -6.58
N VAL A 40 9.33 12.03 -6.37
CA VAL A 40 9.19 13.49 -6.38
C VAL A 40 10.11 14.08 -7.44
N ALA A 41 9.58 14.93 -8.30
CA ALA A 41 10.35 15.62 -9.33
C ALA A 41 10.02 17.11 -9.36
N SER A 42 11.03 17.94 -9.68
CA SER A 42 10.88 19.37 -9.89
C SER A 42 11.38 19.76 -11.27
N THR A 43 10.70 20.70 -11.91
CA THR A 43 11.14 21.29 -13.21
C THR A 43 12.34 22.20 -13.07
N HIS A 44 12.65 22.66 -11.86
CA HIS A 44 13.83 23.48 -11.55
C HIS A 44 14.73 22.77 -10.55
N LYS A 45 15.99 23.22 -10.42
CA LYS A 45 16.88 22.73 -9.37
C LYS A 45 16.24 23.03 -8.00
N ALA A 46 15.76 21.99 -7.34
CA ALA A 46 15.19 22.03 -6.01
C ALA A 46 15.92 21.05 -5.10
N LEU A 47 16.16 21.44 -3.86
CA LEU A 47 16.63 20.54 -2.82
C LEU A 47 15.39 20.06 -2.06
N PHE A 48 15.24 18.74 -1.96
CA PHE A 48 14.15 18.13 -1.23
C PHE A 48 14.61 17.79 0.19
N ARG A 49 13.78 18.15 1.14
CA ARG A 49 13.93 17.80 2.55
C ARG A 49 12.66 17.09 3.00
N PHE A 50 12.82 15.94 3.62
CA PHE A 50 11.71 15.14 4.12
C PHE A 50 11.81 15.05 5.63
N TRP A 51 10.67 15.16 6.29
CA TRP A 51 10.58 14.97 7.74
C TRP A 51 9.26 14.27 8.08
N GLY A 52 9.25 13.56 9.18
CA GLY A 52 8.06 12.92 9.72
C GLY A 52 8.17 12.76 11.22
N ASN A 53 7.06 12.89 11.91
CA ASN A 53 6.94 12.65 13.34
C ASN A 53 6.08 11.43 13.58
N VAL A 54 6.45 10.64 14.57
CA VAL A 54 5.65 9.52 15.07
C VAL A 54 4.73 10.03 16.15
N LEU A 55 3.44 9.90 15.94
CA LEU A 55 2.42 10.53 16.79
C LEU A 55 1.97 9.66 17.97
N THR A 56 2.52 8.45 18.12
CA THR A 56 2.13 7.54 19.21
C THR A 56 3.33 7.24 20.09
N ASN A 57 3.17 7.38 21.41
CA ASN A 57 4.24 7.22 22.38
C ASN A 57 4.67 5.76 22.62
N ASP A 58 3.89 4.79 22.11
CA ASP A 58 4.13 3.36 22.33
C ASP A 58 5.00 2.70 21.26
N ASN A 59 5.30 3.43 20.17
CA ASN A 59 6.11 2.91 19.09
C ASN A 59 7.60 3.14 19.35
N VAL A 60 8.42 2.15 19.00
CA VAL A 60 9.88 2.27 19.00
C VAL A 60 10.34 2.82 17.66
N CYS A 61 11.09 3.90 17.69
CA CYS A 61 11.70 4.51 16.52
C CYS A 61 13.21 4.25 16.50
N SER A 62 13.73 3.91 15.32
CA SER A 62 15.16 3.74 15.11
C SER A 62 15.55 4.09 13.69
N ALA A 63 16.86 4.33 13.47
CA ALA A 63 17.41 4.52 12.13
C ALA A 63 18.49 3.48 11.86
N GLU A 64 18.45 2.88 10.70
CA GLU A 64 19.48 1.99 10.20
C GLU A 64 19.94 2.47 8.83
N LYS A 65 21.15 2.99 8.74
CA LYS A 65 21.72 3.61 7.53
C LYS A 65 20.80 4.73 6.99
N ASN A 66 20.16 4.48 5.86
CA ASN A 66 19.23 5.40 5.17
C ASN A 66 17.76 5.01 5.36
N THR A 67 17.46 4.16 6.32
CA THR A 67 16.10 3.71 6.63
C THR A 67 15.69 4.13 8.03
N PHE A 68 14.54 4.80 8.14
CA PHE A 68 13.88 5.07 9.40
C PHE A 68 12.82 3.99 9.66
N LEU A 69 12.82 3.45 10.88
CA LEU A 69 11.92 2.39 11.31
C LEU A 69 10.98 2.90 12.40
N VAL A 70 9.72 2.55 12.28
CA VAL A 70 8.69 2.71 13.30
C VAL A 70 8.13 1.33 13.60
N ILE A 71 8.24 0.88 14.83
CA ILE A 71 7.85 -0.48 15.26
C ILE A 71 6.83 -0.35 16.38
N ALA A 72 5.65 -0.91 16.17
CA ALA A 72 4.60 -0.99 17.17
C ALA A 72 4.89 -2.09 18.22
N PRO A 73 4.28 -2.06 19.41
CA PRO A 73 4.40 -3.10 20.42
C PRO A 73 4.05 -4.51 19.92
N SER A 74 3.19 -4.62 18.91
CA SER A 74 2.84 -5.88 18.24
C SER A 74 3.98 -6.47 17.39
N GLY A 75 5.06 -5.70 17.14
CA GLY A 75 6.16 -6.05 16.24
C GLY A 75 5.89 -5.72 14.76
N GLU A 76 4.72 -5.23 14.42
CA GLU A 76 4.43 -4.66 13.11
C GLU A 76 5.10 -3.29 12.95
N GLY A 77 5.33 -2.87 11.73
CA GLY A 77 5.92 -1.54 11.55
C GLY A 77 6.00 -1.06 10.12
N VAL A 78 6.63 0.11 10.01
CA VAL A 78 6.88 0.80 8.75
C VAL A 78 8.36 1.13 8.63
N ALA A 79 8.93 0.84 7.48
CA ALA A 79 10.26 1.26 7.07
C ALA A 79 10.13 2.37 6.02
N VAL A 80 10.75 3.52 6.27
CA VAL A 80 10.87 4.62 5.29
C VAL A 80 12.33 4.65 4.84
N THR A 81 12.58 4.21 3.61
CA THR A 81 13.92 4.10 3.04
C THR A 81 14.17 5.23 2.04
N PHE A 82 15.22 5.98 2.27
CA PHE A 82 15.67 7.11 1.46
C PHE A 82 16.81 6.71 0.53
N PRO A 83 17.10 7.50 -0.53
CA PRO A 83 18.32 7.33 -1.30
C PRO A 83 19.56 7.44 -0.36
N PRO A 84 20.62 6.67 -0.59
CA PRO A 84 21.80 6.67 0.30
C PRO A 84 22.42 8.04 0.53
N GLU A 85 22.34 8.93 -0.46
CA GLU A 85 22.87 10.29 -0.42
C GLU A 85 22.01 11.28 0.37
N ALA A 86 20.80 10.91 0.78
CA ALA A 86 19.85 11.82 1.42
C ALA A 86 20.31 12.25 2.84
N GLY A 87 21.15 11.48 3.51
CA GLY A 87 21.59 11.73 4.88
C GLY A 87 20.39 11.74 5.85
N LEU A 88 20.21 10.67 6.60
CA LEU A 88 19.11 10.53 7.55
C LEU A 88 19.52 10.96 8.95
N LEU A 89 18.80 11.93 9.52
CA LEU A 89 18.82 12.29 10.92
C LEU A 89 17.54 11.77 11.58
N ALA A 90 17.69 10.97 12.61
CA ALA A 90 16.55 10.40 13.33
C ALA A 90 16.69 10.59 14.83
N ASN A 91 15.57 10.69 15.52
CA ASN A 91 15.45 10.68 16.97
C ASN A 91 14.29 9.76 17.38
N GLU A 92 14.02 9.67 18.66
CA GLU A 92 12.95 8.83 19.21
C GLU A 92 11.53 9.20 18.74
N ASN A 93 11.34 10.42 18.23
CA ASN A 93 10.03 10.96 17.86
C ASN A 93 9.85 11.16 16.35
N GLY A 94 10.90 10.97 15.54
CA GLY A 94 10.78 11.20 14.13
C GLY A 94 12.09 11.22 13.36
N TYR A 95 12.02 11.67 12.13
CA TYR A 95 13.17 11.77 11.23
C TYR A 95 13.17 13.04 10.43
N GLU A 96 14.35 13.37 9.94
CA GLU A 96 14.58 14.42 8.97
C GLU A 96 15.73 14.01 8.04
N THR A 97 15.62 14.30 6.75
CA THR A 97 16.72 14.14 5.81
C THR A 97 17.49 15.45 5.65
N LEU A 98 18.79 15.35 5.46
CA LEU A 98 19.58 16.44 4.90
C LEU A 98 19.12 16.71 3.45
N SER A 99 19.47 17.86 2.90
CA SER A 99 19.11 18.20 1.52
C SER A 99 19.53 17.11 0.55
N THR A 100 18.58 16.64 -0.23
CA THR A 100 18.79 15.63 -1.27
C THR A 100 19.20 16.27 -2.59
N THR A 101 19.50 15.45 -3.57
CA THR A 101 19.87 15.87 -4.93
C THR A 101 18.81 16.76 -5.59
N SER A 102 19.27 17.66 -6.47
CA SER A 102 18.40 18.55 -7.21
C SER A 102 17.63 17.84 -8.32
N GLY A 103 16.33 18.07 -8.40
CA GLY A 103 15.50 17.72 -9.54
C GLY A 103 14.62 16.50 -9.33
N LYS A 104 15.12 15.37 -8.86
CA LYS A 104 14.33 14.15 -8.63
C LYS A 104 14.83 13.38 -7.41
N THR A 105 13.90 12.81 -6.66
CA THR A 105 14.21 11.86 -5.56
C THR A 105 13.12 10.83 -5.44
N ASP A 106 13.50 9.64 -5.01
CA ASP A 106 12.61 8.50 -4.81
C ASP A 106 12.74 7.99 -3.37
N ILE A 107 11.61 7.69 -2.72
CA ILE A 107 11.54 7.19 -1.35
C ILE A 107 10.67 5.96 -1.36
N VAL A 108 11.03 4.93 -0.60
CA VAL A 108 10.21 3.73 -0.47
C VAL A 108 9.68 3.61 0.95
N ILE A 109 8.38 3.41 1.05
CA ILE A 109 7.67 3.16 2.30
C ILE A 109 7.22 1.70 2.27
N SER A 110 7.70 0.89 3.22
CA SER A 110 7.38 -0.53 3.31
C SER A 110 6.76 -0.86 4.65
N PHE A 111 5.64 -1.56 4.64
CA PHE A 111 5.02 -2.14 5.82
C PHE A 111 5.58 -3.55 6.07
N PHE A 112 5.77 -3.92 7.33
CA PHE A 112 6.14 -5.26 7.74
C PHE A 112 5.30 -5.73 8.94
N THR A 113 5.07 -7.03 9.04
CA THR A 113 4.15 -7.62 10.02
C THR A 113 4.84 -8.15 11.28
N ASN A 114 6.17 -8.32 11.22
CA ASN A 114 6.98 -8.82 12.34
C ASN A 114 8.47 -8.59 12.04
N GLN A 115 9.33 -8.90 13.02
CA GLN A 115 10.76 -8.72 12.89
C GLN A 115 11.40 -9.56 11.76
N ALA A 116 10.87 -10.73 11.46
CA ALA A 116 11.39 -11.55 10.36
C ALA A 116 11.15 -10.89 9.00
N SER A 117 9.97 -10.31 8.79
CA SER A 117 9.59 -9.62 7.55
C SER A 117 10.22 -8.22 7.43
N GLN A 118 10.66 -7.60 8.54
CA GLN A 118 11.34 -6.31 8.53
C GLN A 118 12.56 -6.28 7.61
N ARG A 119 13.45 -7.29 7.72
CA ARG A 119 14.65 -7.38 6.87
C ARG A 119 14.29 -7.50 5.39
N SER A 120 13.30 -8.32 5.08
CA SER A 120 12.80 -8.49 3.71
C SER A 120 12.19 -7.19 3.17
N ALA A 121 11.47 -6.44 3.99
CA ALA A 121 10.91 -5.14 3.63
C ALA A 121 12.00 -4.12 3.29
N ILE A 122 13.08 -4.04 4.10
CA ILE A 122 14.22 -3.15 3.84
C ILE A 122 14.98 -3.59 2.58
N GLN A 123 15.23 -4.88 2.38
CA GLN A 123 15.86 -5.40 1.18
C GLN A 123 15.02 -5.08 -0.07
N LYS A 124 13.72 -5.27 0.00
CA LYS A 124 12.80 -4.91 -1.08
C LYS A 124 12.85 -3.42 -1.38
N ALA A 125 12.83 -2.57 -0.36
CA ALA A 125 12.94 -1.12 -0.51
C ALA A 125 14.26 -0.72 -1.21
N THR A 126 15.38 -1.33 -0.81
CA THR A 126 16.68 -1.12 -1.46
C THR A 126 16.67 -1.52 -2.93
N SER A 127 16.08 -2.68 -3.27
CA SER A 127 15.93 -3.13 -4.66
C SER A 127 15.05 -2.18 -5.48
N VAL A 128 13.96 -1.68 -4.90
CA VAL A 128 13.08 -0.71 -5.56
C VAL A 128 13.83 0.58 -5.87
N LEU A 129 14.63 1.10 -4.92
CA LEU A 129 15.45 2.30 -5.14
C LEU A 129 16.54 2.09 -6.20
N ALA A 130 17.10 0.90 -6.29
CA ALA A 130 18.11 0.58 -7.31
C ALA A 130 17.52 0.48 -8.72
N GLU A 131 16.24 0.09 -8.85
CA GLU A 131 15.61 -0.24 -10.13
C GLU A 131 14.24 0.45 -10.29
N VAL A 132 14.14 1.71 -9.92
CA VAL A 132 12.87 2.48 -9.85
C VAL A 132 12.02 2.33 -11.11
N GLU A 133 12.59 2.53 -12.29
CA GLU A 133 11.83 2.51 -13.54
C GLU A 133 11.34 1.10 -13.90
N SER A 134 12.10 0.06 -13.53
CA SER A 134 11.67 -1.34 -13.67
C SER A 134 10.43 -1.62 -12.82
N TYR A 135 10.43 -1.21 -11.55
CA TYR A 135 9.28 -1.40 -10.66
C TYR A 135 8.07 -0.57 -11.07
N LYS A 136 8.28 0.65 -11.59
CA LYS A 136 7.19 1.45 -12.18
C LYS A 136 6.54 0.72 -13.34
N LYS A 137 7.37 0.18 -14.25
CA LYS A 137 6.88 -0.59 -15.39
C LYS A 137 6.12 -1.86 -14.94
N GLN A 138 6.69 -2.67 -14.07
CA GLN A 138 6.03 -3.86 -13.53
C GLN A 138 4.67 -3.55 -12.89
N THR A 139 4.58 -2.42 -12.19
CA THR A 139 3.31 -1.97 -11.60
C THR A 139 2.31 -1.57 -12.68
N ALA A 140 2.74 -0.85 -13.72
CA ALA A 140 1.88 -0.48 -14.83
C ALA A 140 1.38 -1.73 -15.58
N ASP A 141 2.28 -2.66 -15.92
CA ASP A 141 1.94 -3.91 -16.60
C ASP A 141 0.94 -4.76 -15.79
N ARG A 142 1.11 -4.84 -14.46
CA ARG A 142 0.14 -5.52 -13.58
C ARG A 142 -1.25 -4.90 -13.65
N TRP A 143 -1.35 -3.59 -13.60
CA TRP A 143 -2.63 -2.90 -13.68
C TRP A 143 -3.26 -2.99 -15.08
N GLU A 144 -2.44 -2.96 -16.13
CA GLU A 144 -2.90 -3.21 -17.50
C GLU A 144 -3.52 -4.61 -17.62
N ASN A 145 -2.85 -5.63 -17.07
CA ASN A 145 -3.39 -6.99 -17.03
C ASN A 145 -4.75 -7.05 -16.30
N TYR A 146 -4.85 -6.48 -15.08
CA TYR A 146 -6.12 -6.44 -14.35
C TYR A 146 -7.25 -5.78 -15.16
N LEU A 147 -6.95 -4.73 -15.89
CA LEU A 147 -7.94 -4.00 -16.66
C LEU A 147 -8.29 -4.67 -17.99
N THR A 148 -7.33 -5.34 -18.63
CA THR A 148 -7.54 -6.08 -19.88
C THR A 148 -8.59 -7.17 -19.71
N ASP A 149 -8.59 -7.85 -18.56
CA ASP A 149 -9.56 -8.91 -18.26
C ASP A 149 -10.97 -8.37 -17.93
N ILE A 150 -11.09 -7.09 -17.62
CA ILE A 150 -12.33 -6.47 -17.12
C ILE A 150 -12.95 -5.49 -18.14
N ILE A 151 -12.12 -4.77 -18.89
CA ILE A 151 -12.60 -3.79 -19.85
C ILE A 151 -13.12 -4.51 -21.12
N ARG A 152 -14.32 -4.18 -21.50
CA ARG A 152 -15.01 -4.79 -22.65
C ARG A 152 -15.21 -3.79 -23.77
N ASN A 153 -14.75 -4.14 -24.98
CA ASN A 153 -14.88 -3.29 -26.16
C ASN A 153 -16.34 -3.19 -26.69
N ASP A 154 -17.18 -4.15 -26.32
CA ASP A 154 -18.61 -4.20 -26.68
C ASP A 154 -19.51 -3.42 -25.70
N MET A 155 -18.92 -2.79 -24.68
CA MET A 155 -19.65 -2.02 -23.67
C MET A 155 -19.40 -0.50 -23.82
N PRO A 156 -20.39 0.35 -23.51
CA PRO A 156 -20.20 1.79 -23.47
C PRO A 156 -19.09 2.20 -22.48
N ASN A 157 -18.30 3.23 -22.83
CA ASN A 157 -17.20 3.73 -22.00
C ASN A 157 -17.60 4.07 -20.56
N ALA A 158 -18.85 4.46 -20.31
CA ALA A 158 -19.34 4.73 -18.97
C ALA A 158 -19.27 3.48 -18.07
N TYR A 159 -19.63 2.30 -18.60
CA TYR A 159 -19.55 1.03 -17.85
C TYR A 159 -18.10 0.60 -17.63
N ASN A 160 -17.25 0.75 -18.65
CA ASN A 160 -15.81 0.46 -18.51
C ASN A 160 -15.14 1.33 -17.44
N ARG A 161 -15.53 2.60 -17.32
CA ARG A 161 -15.03 3.48 -16.25
C ARG A 161 -15.47 3.00 -14.86
N VAL A 162 -16.71 2.55 -14.72
CA VAL A 162 -17.22 1.97 -13.47
C VAL A 162 -16.48 0.68 -13.13
N ALA A 163 -16.27 -0.21 -14.11
CA ALA A 163 -15.53 -1.45 -13.95
C ALA A 163 -14.09 -1.19 -13.50
N ALA A 164 -13.37 -0.28 -14.16
CA ALA A 164 -12.02 0.13 -13.75
C ALA A 164 -12.00 0.69 -12.32
N LYS A 165 -12.98 1.51 -11.95
CA LYS A 165 -13.09 2.05 -10.58
C LYS A 165 -13.36 0.94 -9.55
N ALA A 166 -14.16 -0.06 -9.88
CA ALA A 166 -14.42 -1.21 -9.01
C ALA A 166 -13.14 -2.02 -8.75
N VAL A 167 -12.35 -2.33 -9.80
CA VAL A 167 -11.04 -2.98 -9.67
C VAL A 167 -10.11 -2.16 -8.77
N MET A 168 -10.01 -0.85 -9.01
CA MET A 168 -9.20 0.05 -8.18
C MET A 168 -9.64 0.00 -6.72
N THR A 169 -10.94 -0.02 -6.46
CA THR A 169 -11.49 -0.07 -5.09
C THR A 169 -11.16 -1.38 -4.41
N LEU A 170 -11.35 -2.53 -5.07
CA LEU A 170 -11.00 -3.84 -4.52
C LEU A 170 -9.51 -3.91 -4.17
N ILE A 171 -8.64 -3.61 -5.12
CA ILE A 171 -7.19 -3.68 -4.90
C ILE A 171 -6.70 -2.66 -3.85
N SER A 172 -7.33 -1.50 -3.72
CA SER A 172 -7.00 -0.53 -2.66
C SER A 172 -7.37 -1.01 -1.26
N ASN A 173 -8.23 -2.00 -1.15
CA ASN A 173 -8.62 -2.63 0.11
C ASN A 173 -7.94 -4.00 0.34
N TRP A 174 -6.89 -4.29 -0.41
CA TRP A 174 -6.07 -5.48 -0.18
C TRP A 174 -5.39 -5.43 1.18
N LYS A 175 -5.59 -6.47 1.95
CA LYS A 175 -4.99 -6.70 3.27
C LYS A 175 -4.09 -7.93 3.19
N VAL A 176 -2.82 -7.75 3.50
CA VAL A 176 -1.85 -8.86 3.55
C VAL A 176 -2.10 -9.73 4.78
N ALA A 177 -1.76 -11.00 4.66
CA ALA A 177 -1.73 -11.94 5.78
C ALA A 177 -0.87 -11.38 6.93
N ARG A 178 -1.44 -11.34 8.13
CA ARG A 178 -0.76 -10.85 9.33
C ARG A 178 -1.47 -11.30 10.60
N GLY A 179 -0.70 -11.38 11.70
CA GLY A 179 -1.23 -11.87 12.96
C GLY A 179 -1.78 -13.29 12.79
N ASP A 180 -3.02 -13.47 13.15
CA ASP A 180 -3.70 -14.76 13.02
C ASP A 180 -4.37 -14.98 11.65
N LEU A 181 -4.28 -14.02 10.72
CA LEU A 181 -4.74 -14.21 9.34
C LEU A 181 -3.65 -14.84 8.49
N PHE A 182 -3.91 -16.03 7.94
CA PHE A 182 -2.94 -16.85 7.21
C PHE A 182 -2.90 -16.56 5.71
N HIS A 183 -3.91 -15.89 5.17
CA HIS A 183 -4.04 -15.59 3.74
C HIS A 183 -4.34 -14.12 3.50
N ASP A 184 -3.93 -13.65 2.33
CA ASP A 184 -4.27 -12.33 1.83
C ASP A 184 -5.76 -12.24 1.45
N GLY A 185 -6.30 -11.04 1.40
CA GLY A 185 -7.65 -10.82 0.90
C GLY A 185 -8.01 -9.36 0.81
N VAL A 186 -9.27 -9.08 0.57
CA VAL A 186 -9.82 -7.73 0.44
C VAL A 186 -10.83 -7.51 1.57
N VAL A 187 -10.64 -6.44 2.31
CA VAL A 187 -11.58 -6.00 3.35
C VAL A 187 -12.56 -4.96 2.78
N PRO A 188 -13.74 -4.76 3.39
CA PRO A 188 -14.68 -3.75 2.93
C PRO A 188 -14.11 -2.32 2.94
N SER A 189 -13.27 -1.98 3.94
CA SER A 189 -12.63 -0.67 4.02
C SER A 189 -11.45 -0.66 4.99
N HIS A 190 -10.34 -0.04 4.60
CA HIS A 190 -9.26 0.33 5.53
C HIS A 190 -9.52 1.65 6.28
N GLY A 191 -10.49 2.44 5.85
CA GLY A 191 -10.80 3.75 6.43
C GLY A 191 -11.67 3.71 7.68
N VAL A 192 -12.27 2.55 8.00
CA VAL A 192 -13.17 2.37 9.15
C VAL A 192 -12.79 1.10 9.88
N GLY A 193 -12.40 1.21 11.16
CA GLY A 193 -11.87 0.10 11.96
C GLY A 193 -12.77 -1.14 11.96
N TYR A 194 -14.07 -0.95 12.09
CA TYR A 194 -15.06 -2.03 12.04
C TYR A 194 -15.03 -2.83 10.71
N PHE A 195 -14.69 -2.18 9.59
CA PHE A 195 -14.63 -2.81 8.27
C PHE A 195 -13.23 -3.31 7.89
N MET A 196 -12.27 -3.28 8.79
CA MET A 196 -10.91 -3.81 8.55
C MET A 196 -10.80 -5.34 8.73
N GLY A 197 -11.88 -6.01 9.11
CA GLY A 197 -12.00 -7.48 9.17
C GLY A 197 -12.44 -8.09 7.84
N PHE A 198 -12.24 -9.40 7.71
CA PHE A 198 -12.82 -10.18 6.62
C PHE A 198 -14.26 -10.56 6.98
N TRP A 199 -15.20 -9.87 6.36
CA TRP A 199 -16.62 -10.12 6.54
C TRP A 199 -17.11 -11.22 5.59
N GLY A 200 -17.76 -12.25 6.11
CA GLY A 200 -18.15 -13.43 5.36
C GLY A 200 -18.98 -13.12 4.12
N TRP A 201 -20.06 -12.35 4.28
CA TRP A 201 -20.93 -12.03 3.14
C TRP A 201 -20.31 -11.08 2.11
N ASP A 202 -19.35 -10.24 2.51
CA ASP A 202 -18.54 -9.43 1.60
C ASP A 202 -17.49 -10.29 0.90
N SER A 203 -16.86 -11.20 1.65
CA SER A 203 -15.77 -12.06 1.16
C SER A 203 -16.18 -12.89 -0.05
N TRP A 204 -17.39 -13.44 -0.07
CA TRP A 204 -17.89 -14.21 -1.23
C TRP A 204 -18.05 -13.33 -2.47
N LYS A 205 -18.54 -12.10 -2.30
CA LYS A 205 -18.71 -11.14 -3.39
C LYS A 205 -17.36 -10.63 -3.89
N HIS A 206 -16.43 -10.31 -2.97
CA HIS A 206 -15.07 -9.94 -3.32
C HIS A 206 -14.38 -11.06 -4.10
N ALA A 207 -14.47 -12.31 -3.64
CA ALA A 207 -13.87 -13.46 -4.32
C ALA A 207 -14.42 -13.66 -5.74
N VAL A 208 -15.74 -13.52 -5.93
CA VAL A 208 -16.36 -13.59 -7.27
C VAL A 208 -15.80 -12.52 -8.19
N ALA A 209 -15.69 -11.29 -7.72
CA ALA A 209 -15.15 -10.19 -8.53
C ALA A 209 -13.65 -10.36 -8.81
N LEU A 210 -12.86 -10.73 -7.80
CA LEU A 210 -11.42 -10.97 -7.91
C LEU A 210 -11.08 -12.12 -8.85
N ALA A 211 -11.92 -13.16 -8.92
CA ALA A 211 -11.70 -14.32 -9.78
C ALA A 211 -11.54 -13.96 -11.27
N HIS A 212 -12.07 -12.82 -11.69
CA HIS A 212 -11.97 -12.35 -13.08
C HIS A 212 -10.61 -11.74 -13.42
N PHE A 213 -9.84 -11.24 -12.46
CA PHE A 213 -8.58 -10.53 -12.75
C PHE A 213 -7.44 -10.82 -11.75
N ALA A 214 -7.74 -11.36 -10.58
CA ALA A 214 -6.77 -11.71 -9.54
C ALA A 214 -7.14 -13.05 -8.87
N PRO A 215 -7.14 -14.18 -9.63
CA PRO A 215 -7.70 -15.46 -9.16
C PRO A 215 -7.00 -16.03 -7.94
N GLU A 216 -5.70 -15.80 -7.74
CA GLU A 216 -5.01 -16.27 -6.53
C GLU A 216 -5.49 -15.51 -5.29
N LEU A 217 -5.65 -14.19 -5.39
CA LEU A 217 -6.22 -13.39 -4.30
C LEU A 217 -7.68 -13.78 -4.01
N ALA A 218 -8.45 -14.18 -5.04
CA ALA A 218 -9.79 -14.70 -4.86
C ALA A 218 -9.81 -16.01 -4.05
N LYS A 219 -8.87 -16.93 -4.34
CA LYS A 219 -8.71 -18.18 -3.57
C LYS A 219 -8.34 -17.90 -2.12
N ASP A 220 -7.41 -17.00 -1.90
CA ASP A 220 -6.96 -16.63 -0.55
C ASP A 220 -8.09 -15.95 0.24
N GLN A 221 -8.90 -15.11 -0.40
CA GLN A 221 -10.12 -14.54 0.19
C GLN A 221 -11.08 -15.61 0.70
N VAL A 222 -11.25 -16.69 -0.06
CA VAL A 222 -12.12 -17.83 0.35
C VAL A 222 -11.46 -18.63 1.46
N ARG A 223 -10.16 -18.96 1.34
CA ARG A 223 -9.40 -19.72 2.33
C ARG A 223 -9.46 -19.09 3.71
N THR A 224 -9.25 -17.76 3.79
CA THR A 224 -9.35 -16.98 5.04
C THR A 224 -10.66 -17.27 5.78
N MET A 225 -11.78 -17.38 5.08
CA MET A 225 -13.07 -17.65 5.73
C MET A 225 -13.18 -19.10 6.22
N PHE A 226 -12.57 -20.04 5.50
CA PHE A 226 -12.57 -21.46 5.90
C PHE A 226 -11.57 -21.78 7.01
N ASP A 227 -10.49 -21.01 7.16
CA ASP A 227 -9.54 -21.17 8.27
C ASP A 227 -10.24 -21.03 9.64
N TYR A 228 -11.33 -20.27 9.68
CA TYR A 228 -12.12 -20.01 10.90
C TYR A 228 -13.50 -20.66 10.87
N GLN A 229 -13.68 -21.70 10.05
CA GLN A 229 -14.90 -22.49 10.07
C GLN A 229 -15.07 -23.20 11.42
N THR A 230 -16.23 -23.05 12.03
CA THR A 230 -16.55 -23.73 13.29
C THR A 230 -16.68 -25.27 13.09
N PRO A 231 -16.51 -26.09 14.16
CA PRO A 231 -16.59 -27.55 14.04
C PRO A 231 -17.92 -28.06 13.50
N ASP A 232 -19.00 -27.31 13.63
CA ASP A 232 -20.33 -27.61 13.08
C ASP A 232 -20.49 -27.17 11.62
N GLY A 233 -19.41 -26.66 11.01
CA GLY A 233 -19.37 -26.27 9.60
C GLY A 233 -19.82 -24.84 9.30
N ARG A 234 -20.18 -24.04 10.29
CA ARG A 234 -20.58 -22.65 10.11
C ARG A 234 -19.37 -21.78 9.75
N ILE A 235 -19.55 -20.88 8.81
CA ILE A 235 -18.60 -19.78 8.52
C ILE A 235 -18.94 -18.60 9.43
N ILE A 236 -17.91 -18.05 10.06
CA ILE A 236 -18.06 -16.88 10.94
C ILE A 236 -18.48 -15.63 10.17
N ASP A 237 -19.10 -14.67 10.85
CA ASP A 237 -19.53 -13.42 10.20
C ASP A 237 -18.35 -12.50 9.87
N CYS A 238 -17.35 -12.41 10.76
CA CYS A 238 -16.16 -11.60 10.53
C CYS A 238 -14.96 -12.10 11.34
N ILE A 239 -13.76 -11.99 10.79
CA ILE A 239 -12.47 -12.24 11.46
C ILE A 239 -11.51 -11.07 11.29
N TYR A 240 -10.83 -10.71 12.37
CA TYR A 240 -9.78 -9.69 12.40
C TYR A 240 -8.39 -10.31 12.54
N SER A 241 -7.33 -9.49 12.39
CA SER A 241 -5.94 -9.96 12.43
C SER A 241 -5.44 -10.43 13.81
N ASP A 242 -6.21 -10.21 14.87
CA ASP A 242 -5.96 -10.68 16.24
C ASP A 242 -6.84 -11.89 16.62
N ALA A 243 -7.36 -12.58 15.63
CA ALA A 243 -8.33 -13.68 15.76
C ALA A 243 -9.64 -13.30 16.46
N SER A 244 -9.88 -12.02 16.73
CA SER A 244 -11.18 -11.61 17.25
C SER A 244 -12.26 -11.79 16.19
N GLU A 245 -13.39 -12.36 16.61
CA GLU A 245 -14.54 -12.62 15.75
C GLU A 245 -15.65 -11.60 16.04
N ASN A 246 -16.39 -11.24 15.01
CA ASN A 246 -17.63 -10.53 15.15
C ASN A 246 -18.76 -11.38 14.57
N ASN A 247 -19.53 -11.98 15.45
CA ASN A 247 -20.70 -12.80 15.12
C ASN A 247 -21.96 -12.06 15.62
N ALA A 248 -22.20 -10.90 15.03
CA ALA A 248 -23.34 -10.04 15.41
C ALA A 248 -24.66 -10.62 14.90
N ARG A 249 -25.18 -11.64 15.58
CA ARG A 249 -26.55 -12.15 15.41
C ARG A 249 -27.25 -12.30 16.76
#